data_b6f4d579a8ad5b85abfe7769e751982c
#
_entry.id   b6f4d579a8ad5b85abfe7769e751982c
#
_cell.length_a   1.000
_cell.length_b   1.000
_cell.length_c   1.000
_cell.angle_alpha   90.00
_cell.angle_beta   90.00
_cell.angle_gamma   90.00
#
_symmetry.space_group_name_H-M   'P 1'
#
loop_
_entity.id
_entity.type
_entity.pdbx_description
1 polymer ?
#
loop_
_entity_poly.entity_id
_entity_poly.type
_entity_poly.pdbx_seq_one_letter_code
_entity_poly.pdbx_strand_id
1 'polypeptide(L)'
;MKAITLFIGLLLASAISCKSKEEWKSRSIYQILTDRFARTSDTGNCVLSQYCGGNYKGLINKLDYIKGMGFDAIWVSPIIENTEGSYHGYHFTNLYNLNHHFGSEDDFKAFVSACHNKDIWVMVDVVANHAGPVGTDFGKVTPFNKAEHYHDWCDINNWNNQWEVENCRLCGLPDLKQENDWVTQKLLEWIHNLVQKYNLDGIRIDTIMEVPKWF
;
A
#
# COMPACT_ATOMS: atom_id res chain seq x y z
N MET A 1 43.07 10.69 -42.35
CA MET A 1 42.82 10.65 -40.91
C MET A 1 41.33 10.90 -40.70
N LYS A 2 40.57 9.86 -40.27
CA LYS A 2 39.13 9.95 -39.97
C LYS A 2 38.99 10.14 -38.48
N ALA A 3 38.42 11.29 -38.06
CA ALA A 3 38.09 11.53 -36.66
C ALA A 3 36.88 10.70 -36.26
N ILE A 4 37.04 9.81 -35.27
CA ILE A 4 35.94 9.06 -34.63
C ILE A 4 35.44 9.94 -33.48
N THR A 5 34.25 10.51 -33.68
CA THR A 5 33.56 11.24 -32.61
C THR A 5 32.90 10.22 -31.70
N LEU A 6 33.42 10.03 -30.49
CA LEU A 6 32.89 9.19 -29.46
C LEU A 6 31.71 9.92 -28.77
N PHE A 7 30.47 9.51 -29.04
CA PHE A 7 29.29 9.95 -28.28
C PHE A 7 29.26 9.20 -26.96
N ILE A 8 29.67 9.84 -25.87
CA ILE A 8 29.46 9.36 -24.51
C ILE A 8 28.03 9.77 -24.14
N GLY A 9 27.10 8.83 -24.29
CA GLY A 9 25.76 8.94 -23.73
C GLY A 9 25.82 8.92 -22.20
N LEU A 10 25.64 10.06 -21.55
CA LEU A 10 25.46 10.16 -20.12
C LEU A 10 24.06 9.55 -19.81
N LEU A 11 24.04 8.28 -19.38
CA LEU A 11 22.87 7.69 -18.71
C LEU A 11 22.75 8.37 -17.34
N LEU A 12 21.96 9.42 -17.27
CA LEU A 12 21.45 9.93 -16.00
C LEU A 12 20.53 8.85 -15.40
N ALA A 13 21.09 7.97 -14.58
CA ALA A 13 20.30 7.18 -13.66
C ALA A 13 19.64 8.18 -12.70
N SER A 14 18.38 8.51 -12.92
CA SER A 14 17.59 9.25 -11.95
C SER A 14 17.53 8.38 -10.69
N ALA A 15 18.27 8.76 -9.65
CA ALA A 15 18.13 8.16 -8.34
C ALA A 15 16.67 8.40 -7.91
N ILE A 16 15.92 7.31 -7.71
CA ILE A 16 14.58 7.38 -7.11
C ILE A 16 14.82 7.90 -5.69
N SER A 17 14.51 9.16 -5.46
CA SER A 17 14.65 9.80 -4.16
C SER A 17 13.26 9.86 -3.53
N CYS A 18 13.05 9.12 -2.45
CA CYS A 18 11.87 9.30 -1.60
C CYS A 18 11.79 10.75 -1.15
N LYS A 19 10.59 11.32 -1.15
CA LYS A 19 10.36 12.67 -0.65
C LYS A 19 10.57 12.74 0.86
N SER A 20 11.19 13.80 1.32
CA SER A 20 11.41 14.03 2.74
C SER A 20 10.10 14.37 3.47
N LYS A 21 10.05 14.14 4.78
CA LYS A 21 8.88 14.53 5.61
C LYS A 21 8.60 16.04 5.55
N GLU A 22 9.62 16.88 5.37
CA GLU A 22 9.46 18.33 5.28
C GLU A 22 8.78 18.73 3.97
N GLU A 23 9.13 18.07 2.84
CA GLU A 23 8.46 18.29 1.57
C GLU A 23 6.98 17.85 1.65
N TRP A 24 6.66 16.75 2.34
CA TRP A 24 5.29 16.27 2.55
C TRP A 24 4.41 17.24 3.35
N LYS A 25 4.99 18.04 4.28
CA LYS A 25 4.23 19.03 5.06
C LYS A 25 3.58 20.13 4.20
N SER A 26 4.07 20.36 3.00
CA SER A 26 3.53 21.34 2.07
C SER A 26 2.43 20.78 1.16
N ARG A 27 2.13 19.49 1.23
CA ARG A 27 1.16 18.82 0.35
C ARG A 27 -0.23 18.75 0.96
N SER A 28 -1.23 18.96 0.11
CA SER A 28 -2.64 18.68 0.41
C SER A 28 -2.99 17.29 -0.09
N ILE A 29 -3.34 16.38 0.82
CA ILE A 29 -3.51 14.97 0.51
C ILE A 29 -4.98 14.63 0.32
N TYR A 30 -5.33 14.02 -0.83
CA TYR A 30 -6.65 13.47 -1.12
C TYR A 30 -6.65 11.97 -0.86
N GLN A 31 -7.38 11.52 0.18
CA GLN A 31 -7.52 10.10 0.49
C GLN A 31 -8.51 9.42 -0.45
N ILE A 32 -8.12 8.27 -0.99
CA ILE A 32 -8.93 7.47 -1.92
C ILE A 32 -9.10 6.03 -1.39
N LEU A 33 -10.35 5.59 -1.28
CA LEU A 33 -10.68 4.18 -1.23
C LEU A 33 -10.88 3.69 -2.67
N THR A 34 -9.90 2.98 -3.21
CA THR A 34 -9.78 2.64 -4.64
C THR A 34 -11.07 2.04 -5.20
N ASP A 35 -11.63 1.05 -4.50
CA ASP A 35 -12.86 0.36 -4.95
C ASP A 35 -14.08 1.29 -5.06
N ARG A 36 -14.11 2.38 -4.29
CA ARG A 36 -15.31 3.22 -4.12
C ARG A 36 -15.25 4.54 -4.88
N PHE A 37 -14.09 4.97 -5.32
CA PHE A 37 -13.92 6.31 -5.85
C PHE A 37 -14.36 6.45 -7.30
N ALA A 38 -13.82 5.63 -8.21
CA ALA A 38 -14.15 5.75 -9.63
C ALA A 38 -13.98 4.42 -10.38
N ARG A 39 -14.96 4.12 -11.23
CA ARG A 39 -14.94 3.01 -12.20
C ARG A 39 -14.47 3.50 -13.55
N THR A 40 -13.98 2.59 -14.39
CA THR A 40 -13.69 2.89 -15.81
C THR A 40 -14.98 3.12 -16.61
N SER A 41 -16.04 2.38 -16.29
CA SER A 41 -17.37 2.53 -16.88
C SER A 41 -18.41 2.50 -15.76
N ASP A 42 -19.39 3.38 -15.85
CA ASP A 42 -20.47 3.49 -14.85
C ASP A 42 -21.56 2.45 -15.15
N THR A 43 -21.26 1.18 -14.90
CA THR A 43 -22.19 0.07 -15.14
C THR A 43 -22.47 -0.69 -13.85
N GLY A 44 -23.71 -0.61 -13.38
CA GLY A 44 -24.28 -1.48 -12.37
C GLY A 44 -24.36 -0.91 -10.96
N ASN A 45 -25.18 -1.57 -10.14
CA ASN A 45 -25.37 -1.25 -8.74
C ASN A 45 -24.16 -1.68 -7.91
N CYS A 46 -23.81 -0.87 -6.89
CA CYS A 46 -22.80 -1.20 -5.92
C CYS A 46 -23.48 -1.83 -4.69
N VAL A 47 -23.12 -3.04 -4.34
CA VAL A 47 -23.46 -3.66 -3.06
C VAL A 47 -22.35 -3.30 -2.08
N LEU A 48 -22.65 -2.51 -1.06
CA LEU A 48 -21.65 -1.88 -0.19
C LEU A 48 -20.77 -2.87 0.60
N SER A 49 -21.21 -4.11 0.78
CA SER A 49 -20.41 -5.18 1.42
C SER A 49 -19.52 -5.96 0.45
N GLN A 50 -19.51 -5.61 -0.84
CA GLN A 50 -18.74 -6.27 -1.89
C GLN A 50 -17.88 -5.27 -2.67
N TYR A 51 -17.03 -5.76 -3.57
CA TYR A 51 -16.34 -4.90 -4.52
C TYR A 51 -17.32 -4.14 -5.42
N CYS A 52 -17.12 -2.84 -5.56
CA CYS A 52 -17.95 -1.96 -6.38
C CYS A 52 -17.29 -1.57 -7.70
N GLY A 53 -16.08 -2.06 -7.97
CA GLY A 53 -15.41 -1.95 -9.25
C GLY A 53 -14.64 -0.66 -9.50
N GLY A 54 -14.37 0.14 -8.47
CA GLY A 54 -13.39 1.21 -8.55
C GLY A 54 -12.01 0.64 -8.88
N ASN A 55 -11.26 1.30 -9.76
CA ASN A 55 -10.02 0.76 -10.29
C ASN A 55 -9.05 1.87 -10.73
N TYR A 56 -7.78 1.51 -11.01
CA TYR A 56 -6.72 2.46 -11.36
C TYR A 56 -7.04 3.30 -12.61
N LYS A 57 -7.69 2.73 -13.62
CA LYS A 57 -8.13 3.48 -14.80
C LYS A 57 -9.19 4.51 -14.46
N GLY A 58 -10.12 4.16 -13.57
CA GLY A 58 -11.11 5.09 -13.02
C GLY A 58 -10.45 6.23 -12.27
N LEU A 59 -9.41 5.95 -11.45
CA LEU A 59 -8.62 6.97 -10.76
C LEU A 59 -7.96 7.93 -11.75
N ILE A 60 -7.31 7.40 -12.80
CA ILE A 60 -6.69 8.23 -13.86
C ILE A 60 -7.69 9.22 -14.46
N ASN A 61 -8.90 8.76 -14.75
CA ASN A 61 -9.98 9.59 -15.34
C ASN A 61 -10.46 10.72 -14.41
N LYS A 62 -10.11 10.68 -13.12
CA LYS A 62 -10.52 11.65 -12.11
C LYS A 62 -9.39 12.54 -11.58
N LEU A 63 -8.18 12.43 -12.13
CA LEU A 63 -7.03 13.23 -11.67
C LEU A 63 -7.24 14.73 -11.87
N ASP A 64 -7.90 15.16 -12.96
CA ASP A 64 -8.22 16.57 -13.19
C ASP A 64 -9.22 17.11 -12.18
N TYR A 65 -10.17 16.30 -11.73
CA TYR A 65 -11.09 16.63 -10.66
C TYR A 65 -10.34 16.86 -9.34
N ILE A 66 -9.43 15.94 -8.97
CA ILE A 66 -8.63 16.04 -7.74
C ILE A 66 -7.72 17.27 -7.79
N LYS A 67 -6.98 17.45 -8.88
CA LYS A 67 -6.09 18.60 -9.08
C LYS A 67 -6.86 19.94 -9.08
N GLY A 68 -8.03 19.96 -9.73
CA GLY A 68 -8.91 21.15 -9.79
C GLY A 68 -9.47 21.59 -8.44
N MET A 69 -9.52 20.68 -7.45
CA MET A 69 -9.86 21.01 -6.06
C MET A 69 -8.67 21.56 -5.26
N GLY A 70 -7.45 21.59 -5.84
CA GLY A 70 -6.26 22.10 -5.17
C GLY A 70 -5.45 21.03 -4.42
N PHE A 71 -5.77 19.74 -4.58
CA PHE A 71 -4.95 18.66 -4.03
C PHE A 71 -3.75 18.37 -4.93
N ASP A 72 -2.61 18.11 -4.31
CA ASP A 72 -1.34 17.85 -4.99
C ASP A 72 -0.65 16.56 -4.50
N ALA A 73 -1.35 15.78 -3.70
CA ALA A 73 -0.99 14.41 -3.34
C ALA A 73 -2.23 13.53 -3.21
N ILE A 74 -2.06 12.24 -3.44
CA ILE A 74 -3.09 11.20 -3.26
C ILE A 74 -2.59 10.16 -2.28
N TRP A 75 -3.42 9.79 -1.31
CA TRP A 75 -3.27 8.61 -0.47
C TRP A 75 -4.24 7.53 -0.96
N VAL A 76 -3.68 6.46 -1.54
CA VAL A 76 -4.42 5.31 -2.07
C VAL A 76 -4.52 4.23 -0.99
N SER A 77 -5.73 3.66 -0.79
CA SER A 77 -5.94 2.48 0.06
C SER A 77 -4.99 1.33 -0.33
N PRO A 78 -4.76 0.32 0.56
CA PRO A 78 -3.80 -0.73 0.28
C PRO A 78 -4.06 -1.42 -1.06
N ILE A 79 -2.97 -1.67 -1.81
CA ILE A 79 -3.01 -2.11 -3.21
C ILE A 79 -2.73 -3.59 -3.40
N ILE A 80 -2.34 -4.31 -2.33
CA ILE A 80 -1.92 -5.71 -2.39
C ILE A 80 -3.10 -6.67 -2.34
N GLU A 81 -2.87 -7.94 -2.69
CA GLU A 81 -3.87 -9.00 -2.68
C GLU A 81 -4.49 -9.19 -1.30
N ASN A 82 -5.81 -9.27 -1.27
CA ASN A 82 -6.61 -9.35 -0.05
C ASN A 82 -7.51 -10.58 -0.02
N THR A 83 -8.00 -10.90 1.17
CA THR A 83 -9.09 -11.87 1.32
C THR A 83 -10.28 -11.46 0.46
N GLU A 84 -10.94 -12.43 -0.17
CA GLU A 84 -12.12 -12.20 -1.01
C GLU A 84 -13.18 -11.34 -0.28
N GLY A 85 -13.74 -10.37 -0.99
CA GLY A 85 -14.71 -9.42 -0.44
C GLY A 85 -14.09 -8.23 0.34
N SER A 86 -12.80 -8.25 0.64
CA SER A 86 -12.13 -7.17 1.40
C SER A 86 -11.74 -5.99 0.51
N TYR A 87 -12.73 -5.31 -0.02
CA TYR A 87 -12.59 -4.18 -0.96
C TYR A 87 -11.78 -3.00 -0.42
N HIS A 88 -11.63 -2.90 0.90
CA HIS A 88 -10.91 -1.81 1.57
C HIS A 88 -9.38 -1.97 1.56
N GLY A 89 -8.87 -3.20 1.34
CA GLY A 89 -7.44 -3.45 1.22
C GLY A 89 -6.68 -3.79 2.50
N TYR A 90 -7.34 -3.77 3.68
CA TYR A 90 -6.68 -3.99 4.97
C TYR A 90 -6.60 -5.47 5.43
N HIS A 91 -6.96 -6.43 4.58
CA HIS A 91 -6.97 -7.85 4.89
C HIS A 91 -6.06 -8.62 3.93
N PHE A 92 -4.77 -8.30 3.91
CA PHE A 92 -3.85 -8.88 2.95
C PHE A 92 -3.70 -10.40 3.14
N THR A 93 -3.54 -11.09 2.01
CA THR A 93 -3.20 -12.52 1.94
C THR A 93 -1.86 -12.74 1.23
N ASN A 94 -1.44 -11.82 0.36
CA ASN A 94 -0.18 -11.92 -0.34
C ASN A 94 0.45 -10.54 -0.55
N LEU A 95 1.60 -10.31 0.10
CA LEU A 95 2.33 -9.03 -0.02
C LEU A 95 2.92 -8.77 -1.40
N TYR A 96 3.11 -9.80 -2.22
CA TYR A 96 3.86 -9.69 -3.48
C TYR A 96 2.98 -9.47 -4.71
N ASN A 97 1.67 -9.72 -4.58
CA ASN A 97 0.70 -9.53 -5.64
C ASN A 97 -0.12 -8.26 -5.40
N LEU A 98 -0.49 -7.58 -6.49
CA LEU A 98 -1.51 -6.53 -6.44
C LEU A 98 -2.91 -7.13 -6.39
N ASN A 99 -3.85 -6.39 -5.80
CA ASN A 99 -5.26 -6.74 -5.81
C ASN A 99 -5.81 -6.61 -7.24
N HIS A 100 -6.13 -7.74 -7.85
CA HIS A 100 -6.58 -7.82 -9.23
C HIS A 100 -7.91 -7.10 -9.50
N HIS A 101 -8.73 -6.85 -8.46
CA HIS A 101 -9.96 -6.08 -8.57
C HIS A 101 -9.70 -4.61 -8.97
N PHE A 102 -8.53 -4.08 -8.64
CA PHE A 102 -8.18 -2.69 -8.96
C PHE A 102 -7.50 -2.51 -10.31
N GLY A 103 -7.11 -3.59 -10.96
CA GLY A 103 -6.43 -3.61 -12.24
C GLY A 103 -5.10 -4.36 -12.22
N SER A 104 -4.40 -4.33 -13.35
CA SER A 104 -3.09 -4.95 -13.51
C SER A 104 -1.96 -4.11 -12.88
N GLU A 105 -0.77 -4.71 -12.79
CA GLU A 105 0.44 -3.99 -12.41
C GLU A 105 0.75 -2.82 -13.35
N ASP A 106 0.54 -3.00 -14.65
CA ASP A 106 0.74 -1.95 -15.64
C ASP A 106 -0.29 -0.83 -15.49
N ASP A 107 -1.54 -1.14 -15.11
CA ASP A 107 -2.55 -0.12 -14.81
C ASP A 107 -2.14 0.71 -13.58
N PHE A 108 -1.56 0.09 -12.55
CA PHE A 108 -1.07 0.83 -11.38
C PHE A 108 0.13 1.71 -11.72
N LYS A 109 1.11 1.21 -12.49
CA LYS A 109 2.24 2.01 -12.99
C LYS A 109 1.76 3.19 -13.85
N ALA A 110 0.76 2.96 -14.69
CA ALA A 110 0.15 4.01 -15.51
C ALA A 110 -0.54 5.08 -14.62
N PHE A 111 -1.21 4.67 -13.54
CA PHE A 111 -1.80 5.59 -12.57
C PHE A 111 -0.75 6.47 -11.89
N VAL A 112 0.33 5.88 -11.37
CA VAL A 112 1.43 6.64 -10.75
C VAL A 112 2.05 7.63 -11.74
N SER A 113 2.34 7.18 -12.96
CA SER A 113 2.88 8.03 -14.03
C SER A 113 1.93 9.18 -14.39
N ALA A 114 0.63 8.93 -14.45
CA ALA A 114 -0.38 9.95 -14.73
C ALA A 114 -0.48 10.99 -13.59
N CYS A 115 -0.32 10.56 -12.33
CA CYS A 115 -0.23 11.46 -11.18
C CYS A 115 0.99 12.37 -11.30
N HIS A 116 2.18 11.80 -11.52
CA HIS A 116 3.42 12.55 -11.64
C HIS A 116 3.39 13.55 -12.79
N ASN A 117 2.80 13.21 -13.95
CA ASN A 117 2.63 14.13 -15.08
C ASN A 117 1.75 15.35 -14.75
N LYS A 118 0.99 15.29 -13.65
CA LYS A 118 0.16 16.38 -13.15
C LYS A 118 0.73 17.04 -11.88
N ASP A 119 1.96 16.72 -11.50
CA ASP A 119 2.55 17.11 -10.22
C ASP A 119 1.63 16.76 -9.04
N ILE A 120 1.19 15.50 -9.00
CA ILE A 120 0.46 14.89 -7.90
C ILE A 120 1.33 13.77 -7.35
N TRP A 121 1.68 13.84 -6.06
CA TRP A 121 2.44 12.80 -5.39
C TRP A 121 1.55 11.61 -5.02
N VAL A 122 2.14 10.41 -4.98
CA VAL A 122 1.42 9.19 -4.66
C VAL A 122 1.95 8.57 -3.37
N MET A 123 1.07 8.46 -2.38
CA MET A 123 1.26 7.76 -1.12
C MET A 123 0.38 6.51 -1.12
N VAL A 124 0.97 5.35 -0.81
CA VAL A 124 0.23 4.08 -0.69
C VAL A 124 0.09 3.70 0.78
N ASP A 125 -1.09 3.22 1.15
CA ASP A 125 -1.36 2.65 2.46
C ASP A 125 -0.72 1.27 2.59
N VAL A 126 -0.01 1.01 3.70
CA VAL A 126 0.64 -0.27 3.99
C VAL A 126 0.25 -0.76 5.38
N VAL A 127 0.04 -2.06 5.49
CA VAL A 127 -0.30 -2.74 6.75
C VAL A 127 0.88 -3.58 7.18
N ALA A 128 1.47 -3.26 8.33
CA ALA A 128 2.61 -3.99 8.91
C ALA A 128 2.25 -4.71 10.22
N ASN A 129 1.03 -4.51 10.72
CA ASN A 129 0.56 -5.07 11.98
C ASN A 129 -0.04 -6.47 11.83
N HIS A 130 -0.96 -6.66 10.88
CA HIS A 130 -1.80 -7.87 10.80
C HIS A 130 -1.99 -8.36 9.38
N ALA A 131 -2.35 -9.64 9.26
CA ALA A 131 -2.82 -10.25 8.01
C ALA A 131 -4.35 -10.28 7.93
N GLY A 132 -4.89 -10.73 6.81
CA GLY A 132 -6.33 -10.94 6.63
C GLY A 132 -6.91 -11.98 7.60
N PRO A 133 -8.25 -12.10 7.71
CA PRO A 133 -8.95 -12.93 8.70
C PRO A 133 -8.86 -14.42 8.38
N VAL A 134 -7.66 -14.99 8.40
CA VAL A 134 -7.40 -16.42 8.16
C VAL A 134 -7.46 -17.28 9.44
N GLY A 135 -7.76 -16.68 10.59
CA GLY A 135 -7.79 -17.35 11.88
C GLY A 135 -6.40 -17.87 12.28
N THR A 136 -6.21 -19.20 12.24
CA THR A 136 -4.92 -19.87 12.46
C THR A 136 -4.45 -20.65 11.23
N ASP A 137 -5.12 -20.49 10.08
CA ASP A 137 -4.74 -21.11 8.81
C ASP A 137 -3.73 -20.20 8.07
N PHE A 138 -2.56 -20.05 8.68
CA PHE A 138 -1.51 -19.17 8.18
C PHE A 138 -0.97 -19.59 6.81
N GLY A 139 -1.16 -20.84 6.40
CA GLY A 139 -0.80 -21.31 5.07
C GLY A 139 -1.40 -20.51 3.91
N LYS A 140 -2.45 -19.73 4.20
CA LYS A 140 -3.10 -18.80 3.25
C LYS A 140 -2.43 -17.45 3.12
N VAL A 141 -1.38 -17.17 3.90
CA VAL A 141 -0.71 -15.85 3.91
C VAL A 141 0.72 -15.96 3.38
N THR A 142 1.03 -15.17 2.38
CA THR A 142 2.38 -15.11 1.79
C THR A 142 3.01 -13.76 2.09
N PRO A 143 4.23 -13.69 2.63
CA PRO A 143 5.12 -14.81 2.97
C PRO A 143 4.93 -15.39 4.39
N PHE A 144 4.03 -14.86 5.20
CA PHE A 144 3.88 -15.19 6.62
C PHE A 144 3.03 -16.44 6.84
N ASN A 145 3.49 -17.58 6.37
CA ASN A 145 2.73 -18.83 6.27
C ASN A 145 2.92 -19.82 7.44
N LYS A 146 3.51 -19.37 8.56
CA LYS A 146 3.78 -20.20 9.73
C LYS A 146 3.31 -19.53 11.01
N ALA A 147 2.96 -20.32 12.04
CA ALA A 147 2.54 -19.81 13.34
C ALA A 147 3.62 -18.93 14.01
N GLU A 148 4.89 -19.29 13.85
CA GLU A 148 6.03 -18.53 14.42
C GLU A 148 6.17 -17.08 13.90
N HIS A 149 5.44 -16.72 12.83
CA HIS A 149 5.42 -15.37 12.27
C HIS A 149 4.43 -14.45 12.98
N TYR A 150 3.64 -14.98 13.91
CA TYR A 150 2.55 -14.27 14.60
C TYR A 150 2.70 -14.35 16.10
N HIS A 151 2.14 -13.38 16.80
CA HIS A 151 1.93 -13.47 18.24
C HIS A 151 0.89 -14.54 18.56
N ASP A 152 0.95 -15.07 19.80
CA ASP A 152 -0.05 -15.98 20.31
C ASP A 152 -1.43 -15.29 20.35
N TRP A 153 -2.50 -16.09 20.26
CA TRP A 153 -3.83 -15.53 20.24
C TRP A 153 -4.18 -14.89 21.59
N CYS A 154 -4.39 -13.58 21.56
CA CYS A 154 -5.08 -12.80 22.60
C CYS A 154 -5.87 -11.68 21.93
N ASP A 155 -6.85 -11.11 22.62
CA ASP A 155 -7.61 -9.96 22.17
C ASP A 155 -7.17 -8.71 22.93
N ILE A 156 -7.22 -7.54 22.31
CA ILE A 156 -6.96 -6.25 22.96
C ILE A 156 -8.18 -5.95 23.85
N ASN A 157 -8.03 -6.11 25.15
CA ASN A 157 -9.09 -5.82 26.13
C ASN A 157 -8.87 -4.47 26.84
N ASN A 158 -7.62 -4.02 26.92
CA ASN A 158 -7.27 -2.77 27.58
C ASN A 158 -6.39 -1.92 26.66
N TRP A 159 -6.96 -0.96 26.01
CA TRP A 159 -6.27 -0.02 25.11
C TRP A 159 -5.25 0.91 25.81
N ASN A 160 -5.23 0.96 27.13
CA ASN A 160 -4.19 1.64 27.89
C ASN A 160 -3.00 0.73 28.24
N ASN A 161 -3.09 -0.56 27.90
CA ASN A 161 -2.00 -1.52 28.06
C ASN A 161 -1.25 -1.64 26.72
N GLN A 162 -0.15 -0.94 26.58
CA GLN A 162 0.64 -0.91 25.35
C GLN A 162 1.10 -2.31 24.93
N TRP A 163 1.39 -3.20 25.88
CA TRP A 163 1.75 -4.57 25.57
C TRP A 163 0.60 -5.32 24.86
N GLU A 164 -0.66 -5.20 25.35
CA GLU A 164 -1.81 -5.80 24.66
C GLU A 164 -1.99 -5.20 23.26
N VAL A 165 -1.82 -3.90 23.14
CA VAL A 165 -2.00 -3.19 21.86
C VAL A 165 -0.98 -3.66 20.82
N GLU A 166 0.27 -3.93 21.22
CA GLU A 166 1.35 -4.36 20.33
C GLU A 166 1.45 -5.88 20.12
N ASN A 167 0.76 -6.71 20.92
CA ASN A 167 0.95 -8.18 20.89
C ASN A 167 -0.36 -8.97 20.77
N CYS A 168 -1.52 -8.32 20.86
CA CYS A 168 -2.81 -8.98 20.74
C CYS A 168 -3.53 -8.58 19.44
N ARG A 169 -4.48 -9.40 19.03
CA ARG A 169 -5.19 -9.25 17.77
C ARG A 169 -6.13 -8.05 17.74
N LEU A 170 -5.90 -7.15 16.82
CA LEU A 170 -6.84 -6.12 16.45
C LEU A 170 -8.03 -6.75 15.71
N CYS A 171 -9.24 -6.65 16.29
CA CYS A 171 -10.47 -7.21 15.69
C CYS A 171 -10.35 -8.70 15.30
N GLY A 172 -9.55 -9.50 16.03
CA GLY A 172 -9.34 -10.92 15.76
C GLY A 172 -8.43 -11.24 14.58
N LEU A 173 -7.83 -10.24 13.93
CA LEU A 173 -6.91 -10.43 12.82
C LEU A 173 -5.56 -10.99 13.30
N PRO A 174 -4.96 -11.94 12.56
CA PRO A 174 -3.64 -12.49 12.91
C PRO A 174 -2.59 -11.39 13.01
N ASP A 175 -2.01 -11.24 14.19
CA ASP A 175 -1.07 -10.21 14.56
C ASP A 175 0.36 -10.64 14.24
N LEU A 176 1.08 -9.88 13.42
CA LEU A 176 2.44 -10.22 13.00
C LEU A 176 3.44 -9.96 14.12
N LYS A 177 4.37 -10.90 14.30
CA LYS A 177 5.40 -10.84 15.35
C LYS A 177 6.63 -10.09 14.86
N GLN A 178 6.68 -8.77 15.03
CA GLN A 178 7.79 -7.95 14.58
C GLN A 178 9.10 -8.26 15.31
N GLU A 179 9.09 -8.84 16.53
CA GLU A 179 10.28 -9.32 17.25
C GLU A 179 10.94 -10.53 16.57
N ASN A 180 10.26 -11.19 15.65
CA ASN A 180 10.86 -12.19 14.79
C ASN A 180 11.64 -11.48 13.67
N ASP A 181 12.98 -11.57 13.70
CA ASP A 181 13.87 -10.90 12.75
C ASP A 181 13.50 -11.19 11.27
N TRP A 182 13.05 -12.42 10.98
CA TRP A 182 12.63 -12.78 9.64
C TRP A 182 11.35 -12.03 9.21
N VAL A 183 10.39 -11.85 10.12
CA VAL A 183 9.14 -11.09 9.87
C VAL A 183 9.48 -9.63 9.59
N THR A 184 10.27 -9.02 10.47
CA THR A 184 10.74 -7.65 10.30
C THR A 184 11.48 -7.45 8.98
N GLN A 185 12.45 -8.33 8.68
CA GLN A 185 13.18 -8.26 7.42
C GLN A 185 12.23 -8.34 6.21
N LYS A 186 11.25 -9.26 6.23
CA LYS A 186 10.30 -9.40 5.11
C LYS A 186 9.38 -8.19 4.94
N LEU A 187 8.92 -7.58 6.01
CA LEU A 187 8.13 -6.35 5.96
C LEU A 187 8.96 -5.18 5.40
N LEU A 188 10.18 -4.99 5.89
CA LEU A 188 11.06 -3.91 5.42
C LEU A 188 11.47 -4.09 3.95
N GLU A 189 11.85 -5.32 3.54
CA GLU A 189 12.13 -5.65 2.14
C GLU A 189 10.92 -5.38 1.24
N TRP A 190 9.73 -5.78 1.66
CA TRP A 190 8.51 -5.57 0.91
C TRP A 190 8.22 -4.08 0.72
N ILE A 191 8.22 -3.29 1.81
CA ILE A 191 7.93 -1.86 1.75
C ILE A 191 8.97 -1.14 0.88
N HIS A 192 10.26 -1.46 1.05
CA HIS A 192 11.32 -0.89 0.21
C HIS A 192 11.08 -1.19 -1.27
N ASN A 193 10.83 -2.46 -1.60
CA ASN A 193 10.60 -2.89 -2.97
C ASN A 193 9.33 -2.29 -3.57
N LEU A 194 8.27 -2.11 -2.77
CA LEU A 194 7.03 -1.47 -3.19
C LEU A 194 7.27 -0.04 -3.65
N VAL A 195 7.97 0.74 -2.80
CA VAL A 195 8.32 2.14 -3.10
C VAL A 195 9.18 2.23 -4.35
N GLN A 196 10.22 1.41 -4.46
CA GLN A 196 11.14 1.42 -5.60
C GLN A 196 10.46 0.98 -6.91
N LYS A 197 9.73 -0.15 -6.85
CA LYS A 197 9.10 -0.76 -8.03
C LYS A 197 8.09 0.15 -8.70
N TYR A 198 7.34 0.91 -7.90
CA TYR A 198 6.25 1.75 -8.40
C TYR A 198 6.59 3.25 -8.39
N ASN A 199 7.82 3.61 -8.01
CA ASN A 199 8.25 5.00 -7.92
C ASN A 199 7.29 5.85 -7.05
N LEU A 200 6.97 5.34 -5.86
CA LEU A 200 6.07 6.02 -4.92
C LEU A 200 6.78 7.17 -4.22
N ASP A 201 6.05 8.23 -3.92
CA ASP A 201 6.56 9.40 -3.20
C ASP A 201 6.53 9.21 -1.68
N GLY A 202 5.67 8.31 -1.17
CA GLY A 202 5.55 8.02 0.25
C GLY A 202 4.68 6.81 0.55
N ILE A 203 4.64 6.47 1.84
CA ILE A 203 3.75 5.46 2.41
C ILE A 203 2.97 6.05 3.58
N ARG A 204 1.76 5.56 3.80
CA ARG A 204 1.02 5.71 5.04
C ARG A 204 1.00 4.37 5.75
N ILE A 205 1.45 4.34 7.00
CA ILE A 205 1.47 3.11 7.79
C ILE A 205 0.15 3.04 8.57
N ASP A 206 -0.62 1.99 8.29
CA ASP A 206 -1.82 1.67 9.06
C ASP A 206 -1.47 1.15 10.44
N THR A 207 -2.40 1.27 11.40
CA THR A 207 -2.29 0.65 12.74
C THR A 207 -0.93 0.90 13.42
N ILE A 208 -0.43 2.15 13.35
CA ILE A 208 0.89 2.51 13.89
C ILE A 208 0.97 2.38 15.42
N MET A 209 -0.17 2.39 16.12
CA MET A 209 -0.23 2.23 17.57
C MET A 209 -0.03 0.76 17.99
N GLU A 210 -0.34 -0.15 17.11
CA GLU A 210 -0.27 -1.60 17.29
C GLU A 210 1.09 -2.18 16.86
N VAL A 211 1.96 -1.34 16.28
CA VAL A 211 3.31 -1.75 15.86
C VAL A 211 4.33 -1.20 16.85
N PRO A 212 5.33 -2.02 17.30
CA PRO A 212 6.37 -1.56 18.22
C PRO A 212 7.15 -0.35 17.69
N LYS A 213 7.41 0.64 18.55
CA LYS A 213 8.10 1.89 18.14
C LYS A 213 9.50 1.71 17.58
N TRP A 214 10.17 0.60 17.90
CA TRP A 214 11.52 0.30 17.40
C TRP A 214 11.50 -0.22 15.95
N PHE A 215 10.35 -0.79 15.47
CA PHE A 215 10.15 -1.23 14.09
C PHE A 215 9.95 -0.04 13.17
#